data_94fba3ce5dc54fd17f9856a8dec9a159
#
_entry.id   94fba3ce5dc54fd17f9856a8dec9a159
#
_cell.length_a   1.000
_cell.length_b   1.000
_cell.length_c   1.000
_cell.angle_alpha   90.00
_cell.angle_beta   90.00
_cell.angle_gamma   90.00
#
_symmetry.space_group_name_H-M   'P 1'
#
loop_
_entity.id
_entity.type
_entity.pdbx_description
1 polymer ?
#
loop_
_entity_poly.entity_id
_entity_poly.type
_entity_poly.pdbx_seq_one_letter_code
_entity_poly.pdbx_strand_id
1 'polypeptide(L)'
;MTDAPLSPALTQLLASVPTSAGARIETADVDYRLDGSALQGYLAVDSASTERRPGVLLVHDWLGVAGYVQVRAQMLARLGYVALAADIYGAGIRPSMQDAPKVAGTFYSDPALVRARARAGLEELRSHPLVDPARIAVIGYCFGGFVALELARSGAEFTGVVTFHGALSSSAPQDAANIKGKVLVLSGGSDPVVPDSQIDEFKDSLRAAPGVDWQIVSYSGAMHAFTNPDANAPERGAEYQATADRRSWAAMRAFFAEIFG
;
A
#
# COMPACT_ATOMS: atom_id res chain seq x y z
N MET A 1 -9.34 -20.97 0.01
CA MET A 1 -9.56 -21.00 1.49
C MET A 1 -10.79 -20.16 1.77
N THR A 2 -11.71 -20.64 2.62
CA THR A 2 -12.86 -19.81 3.04
C THR A 2 -12.29 -18.65 3.87
N ASP A 3 -12.37 -17.45 3.32
CA ASP A 3 -11.94 -16.23 4.02
C ASP A 3 -12.68 -16.15 5.36
N ALA A 4 -11.94 -15.92 6.42
CA ALA A 4 -12.54 -15.59 7.70
C ALA A 4 -13.45 -14.35 7.51
N PRO A 5 -14.62 -14.30 8.13
CA PRO A 5 -15.52 -13.17 7.99
C PRO A 5 -14.81 -11.88 8.41
N LEU A 6 -15.03 -10.81 7.63
CA LEU A 6 -14.50 -9.47 7.97
C LEU A 6 -15.02 -9.03 9.35
N SER A 7 -14.19 -8.33 10.10
CA SER A 7 -14.64 -7.68 11.33
C SER A 7 -15.77 -6.68 11.02
N PRO A 8 -16.63 -6.38 12.01
CA PRO A 8 -17.65 -5.34 11.86
C PRO A 8 -17.03 -3.99 11.46
N ALA A 9 -15.84 -3.67 11.98
CA ALA A 9 -15.14 -2.43 11.68
C ALA A 9 -14.63 -2.38 10.22
N LEU A 10 -14.08 -3.48 9.72
CA LEU A 10 -13.69 -3.60 8.30
C LEU A 10 -14.90 -3.58 7.37
N THR A 11 -16.01 -4.18 7.76
CA THR A 11 -17.27 -4.12 7.00
C THR A 11 -17.77 -2.68 6.91
N GLN A 12 -17.73 -1.92 8.00
CA GLN A 12 -18.08 -0.50 8.01
C GLN A 12 -17.12 0.35 7.18
N LEU A 13 -15.82 0.05 7.24
CA LEU A 13 -14.81 0.71 6.41
C LEU A 13 -15.11 0.52 4.92
N LEU A 14 -15.39 -0.71 4.49
CA LEU A 14 -15.76 -0.99 3.10
C LEU A 14 -17.02 -0.23 2.67
N ALA A 15 -18.00 -0.13 3.54
CA ALA A 15 -19.25 0.59 3.28
C ALA A 15 -19.06 2.11 3.14
N SER A 16 -17.95 2.67 3.64
CA SER A 16 -17.65 4.10 3.55
C SER A 16 -17.38 4.58 2.10
N VAL A 17 -17.07 3.66 1.19
CA VAL A 17 -16.96 3.93 -0.26
C VAL A 17 -18.12 3.23 -0.95
N PRO A 18 -19.17 3.97 -1.36
CA PRO A 18 -20.33 3.37 -2.02
C PRO A 18 -19.96 2.81 -3.40
N THR A 19 -20.63 1.74 -3.79
CA THR A 19 -20.52 1.20 -5.15
C THR A 19 -21.33 2.06 -6.10
N SER A 20 -20.77 2.45 -7.23
CA SER A 20 -21.48 3.19 -8.28
C SER A 20 -22.62 2.36 -8.86
N ALA A 21 -23.69 3.04 -9.31
CA ALA A 21 -24.83 2.36 -9.93
C ALA A 21 -24.35 1.56 -11.16
N GLY A 22 -24.73 0.28 -11.21
CA GLY A 22 -24.35 -0.62 -12.29
C GLY A 22 -22.97 -1.26 -12.16
N ALA A 23 -22.13 -0.83 -11.22
CA ALA A 23 -20.83 -1.45 -10.98
C ALA A 23 -20.99 -2.86 -10.35
N ARG A 24 -20.11 -3.76 -10.74
CA ARG A 24 -20.02 -5.13 -10.22
C ARG A 24 -18.59 -5.40 -9.74
N ILE A 25 -18.40 -5.28 -8.45
CA ILE A 25 -17.07 -5.51 -7.86
C ILE A 25 -16.85 -7.01 -7.73
N GLU A 26 -15.90 -7.53 -8.49
CA GLU A 26 -15.44 -8.91 -8.43
C GLU A 26 -14.05 -8.96 -7.80
N THR A 27 -13.79 -10.06 -7.10
CA THR A 27 -12.52 -10.30 -6.41
C THR A 27 -12.03 -11.70 -6.73
N ALA A 28 -10.70 -11.85 -6.80
CA ALA A 28 -10.06 -13.14 -7.04
C ALA A 28 -8.69 -13.21 -6.39
N ASP A 29 -8.32 -14.40 -5.94
CA ASP A 29 -6.91 -14.70 -5.67
C ASP A 29 -6.16 -14.78 -7.01
N VAL A 30 -4.95 -14.21 -7.04
CA VAL A 30 -4.08 -14.21 -8.22
C VAL A 30 -2.76 -14.86 -7.87
N ASP A 31 -2.52 -16.03 -8.47
CA ASP A 31 -1.28 -16.77 -8.28
C ASP A 31 -0.24 -16.32 -9.31
N TYR A 32 0.94 -15.95 -8.82
CA TYR A 32 2.11 -15.61 -9.65
C TYR A 32 3.40 -16.14 -9.02
N ARG A 33 4.52 -15.97 -9.69
CA ARG A 33 5.79 -16.56 -9.24
C ARG A 33 6.96 -15.58 -9.34
N LEU A 34 7.92 -15.76 -8.44
CA LEU A 34 9.24 -15.14 -8.52
C LEU A 34 10.29 -16.22 -8.18
N ASP A 35 11.20 -16.50 -9.12
CA ASP A 35 12.33 -17.44 -8.93
C ASP A 35 11.93 -18.77 -8.26
N GLY A 36 10.80 -19.33 -8.72
CA GLY A 36 10.25 -20.59 -8.19
C GLY A 36 9.39 -20.43 -6.93
N SER A 37 9.46 -19.30 -6.23
CA SER A 37 8.57 -19.00 -5.09
C SER A 37 7.15 -18.71 -5.56
N ALA A 38 6.16 -19.39 -4.96
CA ALA A 38 4.76 -19.09 -5.20
C ALA A 38 4.33 -17.85 -4.39
N LEU A 39 3.63 -16.95 -5.04
CA LEU A 39 3.03 -15.74 -4.47
C LEU A 39 1.53 -15.74 -4.78
N GLN A 40 0.71 -15.24 -3.86
CA GLN A 40 -0.73 -15.17 -4.04
C GLN A 40 -1.25 -13.80 -3.62
N GLY A 41 -1.51 -12.96 -4.61
CA GLY A 41 -2.15 -11.65 -4.45
C GLY A 41 -3.68 -11.74 -4.39
N TYR A 42 -4.30 -10.58 -4.17
CA TYR A 42 -5.76 -10.43 -4.18
C TYR A 42 -6.15 -9.30 -5.11
N LEU A 43 -6.88 -9.63 -6.16
CA LEU A 43 -7.41 -8.70 -7.15
C LEU A 43 -8.82 -8.23 -6.75
N ALA A 44 -9.09 -6.94 -6.94
CA ALA A 44 -10.45 -6.39 -6.91
C ALA A 44 -10.65 -5.49 -8.12
N VAL A 45 -11.76 -5.66 -8.83
CA VAL A 45 -12.05 -4.95 -10.08
C VAL A 45 -13.55 -4.78 -10.28
N ASP A 46 -13.96 -3.68 -10.92
CA ASP A 46 -15.33 -3.56 -11.45
C ASP A 46 -15.41 -4.27 -12.80
N SER A 47 -16.08 -5.44 -12.84
CA SER A 47 -16.25 -6.27 -14.04
C SER A 47 -17.34 -5.77 -14.98
N ALA A 48 -18.13 -4.77 -14.59
CA ALA A 48 -19.15 -4.18 -15.46
C ALA A 48 -18.55 -3.33 -16.59
N SER A 49 -17.29 -2.86 -16.42
CA SER A 49 -16.57 -2.09 -17.45
C SER A 49 -15.45 -2.93 -18.08
N THR A 50 -15.34 -2.87 -19.40
CA THR A 50 -14.27 -3.50 -20.19
C THR A 50 -13.17 -2.52 -20.62
N GLU A 51 -13.29 -1.25 -20.23
CA GLU A 51 -12.32 -0.22 -20.57
C GLU A 51 -11.06 -0.31 -19.72
N ARG A 52 -9.91 0.00 -20.34
CA ARG A 52 -8.66 0.14 -19.60
C ARG A 52 -8.70 1.38 -18.71
N ARG A 53 -8.21 1.21 -17.49
CA ARG A 53 -8.22 2.24 -16.45
C ARG A 53 -6.99 2.16 -15.55
N PRO A 54 -6.73 3.16 -14.70
CA PRO A 54 -5.55 3.13 -13.85
C PRO A 54 -5.52 1.89 -12.95
N GLY A 55 -4.31 1.32 -12.80
CA GLY A 55 -4.01 0.24 -11.87
C GLY A 55 -3.46 0.77 -10.56
N VAL A 56 -3.81 0.13 -9.45
CA VAL A 56 -3.24 0.41 -8.13
C VAL A 56 -2.67 -0.87 -7.53
N LEU A 57 -1.35 -0.91 -7.35
CA LEU A 57 -0.71 -1.96 -6.58
C LEU A 57 -0.77 -1.59 -5.10
N LEU A 58 -1.40 -2.44 -4.30
CA LEU A 58 -1.39 -2.30 -2.85
C LEU A 58 -0.34 -3.22 -2.24
N VAL A 59 0.41 -2.73 -1.27
CA VAL A 59 1.26 -3.58 -0.46
C VAL A 59 0.69 -3.65 0.95
N HIS A 60 0.53 -4.89 1.42
CA HIS A 60 -0.08 -5.23 2.70
C HIS A 60 0.74 -4.75 3.90
N ASP A 61 0.10 -4.63 5.05
CA ASP A 61 0.75 -4.44 6.34
C ASP A 61 1.49 -5.74 6.79
N TRP A 62 1.89 -5.82 8.03
CA TRP A 62 2.65 -6.96 8.56
C TRP A 62 1.87 -8.27 8.64
N LEU A 63 0.55 -8.27 8.42
CA LEU A 63 -0.31 -9.47 8.45
C LEU A 63 -0.42 -10.20 7.10
N GLY A 64 0.23 -9.68 6.05
CA GLY A 64 0.13 -10.27 4.72
C GLY A 64 -1.14 -9.84 3.98
N VAL A 65 -1.45 -10.54 2.88
CA VAL A 65 -2.67 -10.27 2.09
C VAL A 65 -3.90 -10.80 2.86
N ALA A 66 -4.31 -10.06 3.89
CA ALA A 66 -5.40 -10.39 4.80
C ALA A 66 -6.55 -9.37 4.69
N GLY A 67 -7.62 -9.56 5.47
CA GLY A 67 -8.89 -8.83 5.35
C GLY A 67 -8.74 -7.32 5.23
N TYR A 68 -7.81 -6.67 5.97
CA TYR A 68 -7.63 -5.22 5.90
C TYR A 68 -7.20 -4.75 4.50
N VAL A 69 -6.14 -5.32 3.93
CA VAL A 69 -5.67 -4.90 2.59
C VAL A 69 -6.66 -5.33 1.49
N GLN A 70 -7.36 -6.44 1.66
CA GLN A 70 -8.43 -6.88 0.75
C GLN A 70 -9.59 -5.87 0.73
N VAL A 71 -9.99 -5.37 1.89
CA VAL A 71 -11.00 -4.29 1.98
C VAL A 71 -10.52 -3.03 1.27
N ARG A 72 -9.28 -2.61 1.47
CA ARG A 72 -8.70 -1.45 0.77
C ARG A 72 -8.65 -1.64 -0.75
N ALA A 73 -8.35 -2.85 -1.23
CA ALA A 73 -8.42 -3.18 -2.66
C ALA A 73 -9.85 -3.06 -3.21
N GLN A 74 -10.84 -3.58 -2.49
CA GLN A 74 -12.25 -3.45 -2.89
C GLN A 74 -12.72 -1.98 -2.88
N MET A 75 -12.28 -1.17 -1.91
CA MET A 75 -12.58 0.27 -1.89
C MET A 75 -12.03 0.98 -3.13
N LEU A 76 -10.81 0.63 -3.58
CA LEU A 76 -10.24 1.19 -4.81
C LEU A 76 -10.99 0.72 -6.06
N ALA A 77 -11.40 -0.54 -6.11
CA ALA A 77 -12.22 -1.04 -7.21
C ALA A 77 -13.58 -0.31 -7.31
N ARG A 78 -14.20 0.03 -6.17
CA ARG A 78 -15.42 0.87 -6.11
C ARG A 78 -15.20 2.30 -6.60
N LEU A 79 -13.95 2.80 -6.58
CA LEU A 79 -13.56 4.09 -7.16
C LEU A 79 -13.21 4.00 -8.65
N GLY A 80 -13.29 2.80 -9.25
CA GLY A 80 -13.04 2.59 -10.68
C GLY A 80 -11.60 2.18 -11.03
N TYR A 81 -10.76 1.84 -10.05
CA TYR A 81 -9.41 1.33 -10.31
C TYR A 81 -9.40 -0.19 -10.47
N VAL A 82 -8.37 -0.73 -11.13
CA VAL A 82 -7.99 -2.15 -10.99
C VAL A 82 -7.01 -2.24 -9.85
N ALA A 83 -7.34 -2.93 -8.77
CA ALA A 83 -6.56 -2.98 -7.55
C ALA A 83 -6.02 -4.39 -7.27
N LEU A 84 -4.71 -4.53 -7.18
CA LEU A 84 -4.04 -5.78 -6.82
C LEU A 84 -3.27 -5.61 -5.51
N ALA A 85 -3.69 -6.33 -4.47
CA ALA A 85 -2.88 -6.47 -3.26
C ALA A 85 -1.79 -7.52 -3.52
N ALA A 86 -0.52 -7.05 -3.59
CA ALA A 86 0.63 -7.90 -3.85
C ALA A 86 1.03 -8.71 -2.63
N ASP A 87 1.42 -9.96 -2.83
CA ASP A 87 1.98 -10.81 -1.79
C ASP A 87 3.50 -10.63 -1.72
N ILE A 88 3.99 -10.20 -0.55
CA ILE A 88 5.42 -10.06 -0.29
C ILE A 88 5.98 -11.28 0.46
N TYR A 89 5.14 -11.95 1.24
CA TYR A 89 5.61 -13.03 2.13
C TYR A 89 5.70 -14.40 1.45
N GLY A 90 4.76 -14.70 0.56
CA GLY A 90 4.62 -16.00 -0.10
C GLY A 90 3.22 -16.56 0.05
N ALA A 91 2.83 -17.40 -0.92
CA ALA A 91 1.49 -17.97 -0.99
C ALA A 91 1.11 -18.66 0.32
N GLY A 92 -0.04 -18.28 0.88
CA GLY A 92 -0.57 -18.83 2.13
C GLY A 92 0.09 -18.29 3.42
N ILE A 93 1.11 -17.43 3.34
CA ILE A 93 1.74 -16.85 4.54
C ILE A 93 0.91 -15.65 5.00
N ARG A 94 0.12 -15.85 6.05
CA ARG A 94 -0.72 -14.87 6.73
C ARG A 94 -0.45 -14.97 8.23
N PRO A 95 0.60 -14.28 8.74
CA PRO A 95 1.06 -14.48 10.12
C PRO A 95 0.01 -13.99 11.12
N SER A 96 -0.01 -14.65 12.29
CA SER A 96 -0.74 -14.14 13.45
C SER A 96 -0.14 -12.83 13.95
N MET A 97 -0.87 -12.08 14.76
CA MET A 97 -0.34 -10.87 15.42
C MET A 97 0.94 -11.13 16.24
N GLN A 98 1.10 -12.36 16.75
CA GLN A 98 2.28 -12.76 17.51
C GLN A 98 3.49 -13.01 16.62
N ASP A 99 3.27 -13.59 15.43
CA ASP A 99 4.34 -13.99 14.50
C ASP A 99 4.70 -12.87 13.51
N ALA A 100 3.79 -11.93 13.27
CA ALA A 100 3.95 -10.88 12.28
C ALA A 100 5.25 -10.06 12.43
N PRO A 101 5.70 -9.66 13.64
CA PRO A 101 6.97 -8.96 13.79
C PRO A 101 8.17 -9.75 13.28
N LYS A 102 8.18 -11.06 13.54
CA LYS A 102 9.27 -11.95 13.10
C LYS A 102 9.26 -12.12 11.57
N VAL A 103 8.07 -12.34 10.99
CA VAL A 103 7.93 -12.49 9.54
C VAL A 103 8.32 -11.20 8.83
N ALA A 104 7.76 -10.06 9.22
CA ALA A 104 8.10 -8.76 8.65
C ALA A 104 9.59 -8.41 8.79
N GLY A 105 10.18 -8.73 9.95
CA GLY A 105 11.60 -8.50 10.23
C GLY A 105 12.54 -9.18 9.24
N THR A 106 12.18 -10.38 8.75
CA THR A 106 12.93 -11.07 7.70
C THR A 106 13.01 -10.24 6.41
N PHE A 107 11.91 -9.58 6.04
CA PHE A 107 11.84 -8.77 4.82
C PHE A 107 12.42 -7.37 5.01
N TYR A 108 12.31 -6.75 6.19
CA TYR A 108 12.99 -5.49 6.49
C TYR A 108 14.52 -5.61 6.36
N SER A 109 15.08 -6.79 6.66
CA SER A 109 16.51 -7.04 6.57
C SER A 109 17.00 -7.40 5.16
N ASP A 110 16.10 -7.62 4.19
CA ASP A 110 16.43 -7.96 2.80
C ASP A 110 15.71 -7.04 1.79
N PRO A 111 16.16 -5.80 1.60
CA PRO A 111 15.56 -4.88 0.63
C PRO A 111 15.59 -5.41 -0.81
N ALA A 112 16.57 -6.24 -1.17
CA ALA A 112 16.67 -6.78 -2.53
C ALA A 112 15.52 -7.75 -2.80
N LEU A 113 15.22 -8.65 -1.86
CA LEU A 113 14.08 -9.56 -1.95
C LEU A 113 12.75 -8.79 -1.97
N VAL A 114 12.63 -7.76 -1.11
CA VAL A 114 11.44 -6.90 -1.06
C VAL A 114 11.18 -6.22 -2.41
N ARG A 115 12.20 -5.61 -2.99
CA ARG A 115 12.15 -4.96 -4.32
C ARG A 115 11.75 -5.97 -5.41
N ALA A 116 12.32 -7.17 -5.38
CA ALA A 116 12.02 -8.21 -6.37
C ALA A 116 10.56 -8.69 -6.27
N ARG A 117 10.06 -8.96 -5.06
CA ARG A 117 8.68 -9.42 -4.84
C ARG A 117 7.64 -8.35 -5.15
N ALA A 118 7.90 -7.10 -4.77
CA ALA A 118 7.03 -5.98 -5.12
C ALA A 118 6.99 -5.74 -6.64
N ARG A 119 8.14 -5.88 -7.32
CA ARG A 119 8.22 -5.80 -8.79
C ARG A 119 7.43 -6.91 -9.46
N ALA A 120 7.48 -8.14 -8.97
CA ALA A 120 6.68 -9.25 -9.51
C ALA A 120 5.17 -8.93 -9.42
N GLY A 121 4.70 -8.40 -8.28
CA GLY A 121 3.32 -7.93 -8.14
C GLY A 121 2.97 -6.77 -9.07
N LEU A 122 3.92 -5.84 -9.31
CA LEU A 122 3.73 -4.73 -10.25
C LEU A 122 3.57 -5.23 -11.70
N GLU A 123 4.38 -6.18 -12.11
CA GLU A 123 4.28 -6.76 -13.46
C GLU A 123 2.99 -7.59 -13.62
N GLU A 124 2.56 -8.31 -12.57
CA GLU A 124 1.28 -9.00 -12.58
C GLU A 124 0.11 -8.02 -12.76
N LEU A 125 0.07 -6.93 -11.98
CA LEU A 125 -0.93 -5.87 -12.17
C LEU A 125 -0.87 -5.27 -13.58
N ARG A 126 0.33 -4.96 -14.07
CA ARG A 126 0.55 -4.33 -15.39
C ARG A 126 0.06 -5.21 -16.54
N SER A 127 0.15 -6.54 -16.40
CA SER A 127 -0.31 -7.50 -17.40
C SER A 127 -1.82 -7.66 -17.46
N HIS A 128 -2.56 -7.20 -16.45
CA HIS A 128 -4.00 -7.34 -16.40
C HIS A 128 -4.70 -6.57 -17.54
N PRO A 129 -5.61 -7.22 -18.32
CA PRO A 129 -6.13 -6.64 -19.56
C PRO A 129 -6.89 -5.31 -19.39
N LEU A 130 -7.46 -5.06 -18.21
CA LEU A 130 -8.17 -3.82 -17.89
C LEU A 130 -7.26 -2.71 -17.32
N VAL A 131 -5.97 -2.96 -17.14
CA VAL A 131 -5.01 -1.95 -16.65
C VAL A 131 -4.47 -1.14 -17.82
N ASP A 132 -4.44 0.18 -17.67
CA ASP A 132 -3.63 1.07 -18.49
C ASP A 132 -2.19 1.06 -17.92
N PRO A 133 -1.22 0.48 -18.62
CA PRO A 133 0.13 0.32 -18.09
C PRO A 133 0.89 1.64 -17.89
N ALA A 134 0.41 2.73 -18.51
CA ALA A 134 0.95 4.08 -18.32
C ALA A 134 0.41 4.79 -17.07
N ARG A 135 -0.67 4.27 -16.48
CA ARG A 135 -1.37 4.86 -15.33
C ARG A 135 -1.41 3.87 -14.17
N ILE A 136 -0.28 3.66 -13.51
CA ILE A 136 -0.17 2.77 -12.34
C ILE A 136 0.34 3.56 -11.15
N ALA A 137 -0.31 3.42 -9.99
CA ALA A 137 0.18 3.89 -8.71
C ALA A 137 0.48 2.70 -7.78
N VAL A 138 1.36 2.94 -6.81
CA VAL A 138 1.69 1.98 -5.77
C VAL A 138 1.30 2.58 -4.42
N ILE A 139 0.59 1.83 -3.58
CA ILE A 139 0.30 2.26 -2.21
C ILE A 139 0.72 1.19 -1.21
N GLY A 140 1.08 1.60 -0.01
CA GLY A 140 1.44 0.65 1.04
C GLY A 140 1.07 1.13 2.44
N TYR A 141 0.71 0.19 3.29
CA TYR A 141 0.30 0.41 4.68
C TYR A 141 1.32 -0.19 5.63
N CYS A 142 1.82 0.56 6.62
CA CYS A 142 2.77 0.06 7.62
C CYS A 142 4.02 -0.55 6.94
N PHE A 143 4.27 -1.84 7.12
CA PHE A 143 5.31 -2.60 6.39
C PHE A 143 5.22 -2.37 4.87
N GLY A 144 4.01 -2.38 4.32
CA GLY A 144 3.81 -2.14 2.89
C GLY A 144 4.23 -0.75 2.44
N GLY A 145 4.21 0.26 3.31
CA GLY A 145 4.74 1.59 2.99
C GLY A 145 6.25 1.57 2.76
N PHE A 146 7.00 0.84 3.58
CA PHE A 146 8.43 0.57 3.35
C PHE A 146 8.65 -0.14 2.01
N VAL A 147 7.90 -1.22 1.74
CA VAL A 147 8.00 -1.99 0.49
C VAL A 147 7.72 -1.12 -0.73
N ALA A 148 6.66 -0.29 -0.68
CA ALA A 148 6.30 0.62 -1.77
C ALA A 148 7.42 1.63 -2.07
N LEU A 149 8.05 2.18 -1.03
CA LEU A 149 9.19 3.07 -1.19
C LEU A 149 10.44 2.34 -1.70
N GLU A 150 10.72 1.13 -1.24
CA GLU A 150 11.82 0.33 -1.77
C GLU A 150 11.62 -0.03 -3.24
N LEU A 151 10.39 -0.32 -3.67
CA LEU A 151 10.07 -0.48 -5.08
C LEU A 151 10.32 0.81 -5.87
N ALA A 152 9.92 1.98 -5.34
CA ALA A 152 10.21 3.27 -5.97
C ALA A 152 11.72 3.54 -6.07
N ARG A 153 12.46 3.34 -4.98
CA ARG A 153 13.93 3.47 -4.93
C ARG A 153 14.66 2.51 -5.87
N SER A 154 14.04 1.39 -6.26
CA SER A 154 14.60 0.49 -7.28
C SER A 154 14.54 1.02 -8.71
N GLY A 155 13.96 2.21 -8.93
CA GLY A 155 13.76 2.80 -10.25
C GLY A 155 12.60 2.15 -11.04
N ALA A 156 11.68 1.47 -10.38
CA ALA A 156 10.49 0.93 -11.03
C ALA A 156 9.62 2.04 -11.61
N GLU A 157 9.01 1.78 -12.76
CA GLU A 157 8.21 2.77 -13.50
C GLU A 157 6.73 2.68 -13.13
N PHE A 158 6.23 3.75 -12.53
CA PHE A 158 4.82 4.01 -12.22
C PHE A 158 4.63 5.51 -11.95
N THR A 159 3.40 6.00 -11.95
CA THR A 159 3.10 7.43 -11.90
C THR A 159 3.26 8.03 -10.51
N GLY A 160 3.02 7.26 -9.45
CA GLY A 160 3.19 7.74 -8.09
C GLY A 160 3.13 6.66 -7.02
N VAL A 161 3.71 6.97 -5.85
CA VAL A 161 3.71 6.11 -4.66
C VAL A 161 3.08 6.84 -3.49
N VAL A 162 2.23 6.12 -2.73
CA VAL A 162 1.63 6.63 -1.49
C VAL A 162 1.95 5.69 -0.35
N THR A 163 2.42 6.22 0.79
CA THR A 163 2.61 5.44 2.00
C THR A 163 1.70 5.94 3.11
N PHE A 164 1.03 5.02 3.79
CA PHE A 164 0.21 5.26 4.98
C PHE A 164 0.94 4.70 6.20
N HIS A 165 1.34 5.57 7.14
CA HIS A 165 2.10 5.19 8.34
C HIS A 165 3.21 4.16 8.07
N GLY A 166 3.84 4.27 6.90
CA GLY A 166 4.91 3.36 6.48
C GLY A 166 6.27 3.79 7.01
N ALA A 167 7.14 2.83 7.33
CA ALA A 167 8.52 3.12 7.65
C ALA A 167 9.25 3.75 6.45
N LEU A 168 9.95 4.85 6.69
CA LEU A 168 10.60 5.66 5.65
C LEU A 168 12.10 5.40 5.52
N SER A 169 12.69 4.71 6.50
CA SER A 169 14.11 4.37 6.54
C SER A 169 14.55 3.54 5.33
N SER A 170 15.80 3.69 4.95
CA SER A 170 16.45 2.87 3.93
C SER A 170 17.90 2.67 4.27
N SER A 171 18.44 1.49 3.97
CA SER A 171 19.89 1.23 4.02
C SER A 171 20.68 1.92 2.89
N ALA A 172 19.96 2.41 1.86
CA ALA A 172 20.52 3.09 0.70
C ALA A 172 19.73 4.38 0.40
N PRO A 173 19.84 5.43 1.24
CA PRO A 173 19.08 6.68 1.08
C PRO A 173 19.36 7.39 -0.25
N GLN A 174 20.56 7.21 -0.83
CA GLN A 174 20.94 7.73 -2.15
C GLN A 174 20.08 7.17 -3.29
N ASP A 175 19.46 6.00 -3.12
CA ASP A 175 18.54 5.41 -4.10
C ASP A 175 17.26 6.24 -4.29
N ALA A 176 17.02 7.26 -3.47
CA ALA A 176 15.98 8.25 -3.70
C ALA A 176 16.10 8.90 -5.08
N ALA A 177 17.31 9.06 -5.61
CA ALA A 177 17.57 9.59 -6.96
C ALA A 177 17.01 8.71 -8.09
N ASN A 178 16.71 7.45 -7.83
CA ASN A 178 16.13 6.54 -8.83
C ASN A 178 14.61 6.63 -8.91
N ILE A 179 13.95 7.32 -7.96
CA ILE A 179 12.48 7.43 -7.93
C ILE A 179 12.00 8.21 -9.15
N LYS A 180 11.10 7.61 -9.92
CA LYS A 180 10.58 8.20 -11.16
C LYS A 180 9.19 8.79 -11.01
N GLY A 181 8.36 8.20 -10.15
CA GLY A 181 7.02 8.68 -9.86
C GLY A 181 6.99 9.73 -8.75
N LYS A 182 5.87 10.44 -8.63
CA LYS A 182 5.63 11.36 -7.51
C LYS A 182 5.45 10.60 -6.19
N VAL A 183 5.77 11.23 -5.06
CA VAL A 183 5.75 10.61 -3.72
C VAL A 183 4.77 11.33 -2.81
N LEU A 184 3.85 10.60 -2.19
CA LEU A 184 2.98 11.10 -1.12
C LEU A 184 3.18 10.27 0.15
N VAL A 185 3.61 10.91 1.22
CA VAL A 185 3.76 10.30 2.55
C VAL A 185 2.66 10.80 3.47
N LEU A 186 1.93 9.87 4.09
CA LEU A 186 0.82 10.12 5.00
C LEU A 186 1.17 9.52 6.37
N SER A 187 1.69 10.36 7.27
CA SER A 187 2.25 9.95 8.57
C SER A 187 1.36 10.34 9.74
N GLY A 188 1.42 9.56 10.81
CA GLY A 188 0.86 9.93 12.10
C GLY A 188 1.76 10.93 12.83
N GLY A 189 1.19 12.04 13.31
CA GLY A 189 1.95 13.08 14.04
C GLY A 189 2.30 12.69 15.49
N SER A 190 1.86 11.51 15.94
CA SER A 190 2.22 10.93 17.24
C SER A 190 2.62 9.45 17.08
N ASP A 191 3.16 9.09 15.91
CA ASP A 191 3.57 7.73 15.57
C ASP A 191 4.99 7.44 16.13
N PRO A 192 5.13 6.59 17.17
CA PRO A 192 6.42 6.27 17.72
C PRO A 192 7.23 5.28 16.88
N VAL A 193 6.60 4.61 15.91
CA VAL A 193 7.24 3.67 14.98
C VAL A 193 7.91 4.43 13.83
N VAL A 194 7.34 5.58 13.45
CA VAL A 194 7.87 6.47 12.40
C VAL A 194 8.04 7.87 13.01
N PRO A 195 9.08 8.06 13.84
CA PRO A 195 9.33 9.34 14.54
C PRO A 195 9.73 10.45 13.56
N ASP A 196 9.62 11.70 14.02
CA ASP A 196 9.96 12.88 13.21
C ASP A 196 11.39 12.83 12.66
N SER A 197 12.34 12.25 13.38
CA SER A 197 13.73 12.06 12.90
C SER A 197 13.79 11.23 11.61
N GLN A 198 12.97 10.16 11.50
CA GLN A 198 12.90 9.34 10.30
C GLN A 198 12.25 10.09 9.13
N ILE A 199 11.28 10.98 9.44
CA ILE A 199 10.66 11.85 8.44
C ILE A 199 11.69 12.86 7.93
N ASP A 200 12.51 13.44 8.80
CA ASP A 200 13.54 14.41 8.42
C ASP A 200 14.68 13.77 7.62
N GLU A 201 15.14 12.59 7.99
CA GLU A 201 16.11 11.82 7.21
C GLU A 201 15.59 11.50 5.80
N PHE A 202 14.31 11.14 5.69
CA PHE A 202 13.68 10.89 4.38
C PHE A 202 13.58 12.17 3.54
N LYS A 203 13.18 13.31 4.14
CA LYS A 203 13.18 14.61 3.45
C LYS A 203 14.58 14.96 2.94
N ASP A 204 15.61 14.69 3.71
CA ASP A 204 16.99 15.00 3.31
C ASP A 204 17.42 14.13 2.11
N SER A 205 17.02 12.86 2.08
CA SER A 205 17.26 11.99 0.93
C SER A 205 16.54 12.48 -0.35
N LEU A 206 15.30 13.00 -0.20
CA LEU A 206 14.55 13.55 -1.32
C LEU A 206 15.09 14.91 -1.79
N ARG A 207 15.54 15.77 -0.87
CA ARG A 207 16.22 17.04 -1.21
C ARG A 207 17.50 16.82 -2.00
N ALA A 208 18.22 15.72 -1.71
CA ALA A 208 19.39 15.30 -2.48
C ALA A 208 19.04 14.73 -3.86
N ALA A 209 17.75 14.50 -4.16
CA ALA A 209 17.21 14.00 -5.41
C ALA A 209 16.26 15.05 -6.07
N PRO A 210 16.75 16.16 -6.63
CA PRO A 210 15.96 17.33 -7.01
C PRO A 210 14.95 17.08 -8.13
N GLY A 211 15.02 15.92 -8.80
CA GLY A 211 14.05 15.53 -9.84
C GLY A 211 12.78 14.85 -9.27
N VAL A 212 12.74 14.55 -7.97
CA VAL A 212 11.61 13.86 -7.34
C VAL A 212 10.60 14.87 -6.79
N ASP A 213 9.36 14.78 -7.25
CA ASP A 213 8.23 15.56 -6.70
C ASP A 213 7.63 14.80 -5.51
N TRP A 214 7.51 15.46 -4.35
CA TRP A 214 7.08 14.82 -3.13
C TRP A 214 6.24 15.71 -2.21
N GLN A 215 5.35 15.07 -1.48
CA GLN A 215 4.56 15.68 -0.41
C GLN A 215 4.59 14.80 0.84
N ILE A 216 4.64 15.41 2.01
CA ILE A 216 4.53 14.74 3.31
C ILE A 216 3.45 15.43 4.12
N VAL A 217 2.46 14.65 4.57
CA VAL A 217 1.35 15.12 5.40
C VAL A 217 1.38 14.39 6.73
N SER A 218 1.47 15.15 7.83
CA SER A 218 1.43 14.62 9.19
C SER A 218 0.08 14.91 9.85
N TYR A 219 -0.57 13.89 10.39
CA TYR A 219 -1.89 13.99 11.03
C TYR A 219 -1.72 14.08 12.55
N SER A 220 -2.06 15.25 13.10
CA SER A 220 -1.93 15.53 14.54
C SER A 220 -2.63 14.49 15.41
N GLY A 221 -1.90 13.98 16.40
CA GLY A 221 -2.41 13.00 17.36
C GLY A 221 -2.63 11.58 16.81
N ALA A 222 -2.43 11.34 15.50
CA ALA A 222 -2.54 10.01 14.93
C ALA A 222 -1.29 9.18 15.28
N MET A 223 -1.52 7.96 15.74
CA MET A 223 -0.47 6.96 16.01
C MET A 223 -0.23 6.06 14.80
N HIS A 224 0.64 5.06 14.94
CA HIS A 224 0.83 4.03 13.92
C HIS A 224 -0.49 3.30 13.61
N ALA A 225 -0.62 2.75 12.40
CA ALA A 225 -1.82 2.03 11.96
C ALA A 225 -3.14 2.84 12.02
N PHE A 226 -3.08 4.17 12.02
CA PHE A 226 -4.26 5.05 12.15
C PHE A 226 -5.33 4.81 11.06
N THR A 227 -5.03 4.08 10.00
CA THR A 227 -5.98 3.74 8.93
C THR A 227 -6.64 2.37 9.11
N ASN A 228 -6.18 1.54 10.06
CA ASN A 228 -6.74 0.21 10.28
C ASN A 228 -7.77 0.25 11.43
N PRO A 229 -9.08 0.06 11.16
CA PRO A 229 -10.11 0.19 12.17
C PRO A 229 -10.07 -0.90 13.26
N ASP A 230 -9.31 -1.98 13.04
CA ASP A 230 -9.08 -3.04 14.05
C ASP A 230 -7.83 -2.75 14.90
N ALA A 231 -7.07 -1.67 14.63
CA ALA A 231 -5.92 -1.29 15.44
C ALA A 231 -6.38 -0.65 16.75
N ASN A 232 -6.07 -1.30 17.87
CA ASN A 232 -6.39 -0.84 19.22
C ASN A 232 -5.31 -1.31 20.21
N ALA A 233 -4.12 -0.71 20.10
CA ALA A 233 -2.98 -0.96 20.98
C ALA A 233 -2.22 0.35 21.26
N PRO A 234 -2.87 1.37 21.86
CA PRO A 234 -2.26 2.68 22.06
C PRO A 234 -1.01 2.62 22.95
N GLU A 235 -0.95 1.66 23.88
CA GLU A 235 0.24 1.41 24.71
C GLU A 235 1.47 0.95 23.90
N ARG A 236 1.25 0.50 22.65
CA ARG A 236 2.29 0.15 21.67
C ARG A 236 2.43 1.19 20.56
N GLY A 237 1.73 2.32 20.70
CA GLY A 237 1.72 3.39 19.73
C GLY A 237 0.96 3.11 18.44
N ALA A 238 0.02 2.15 18.44
CA ALA A 238 -0.79 1.79 17.26
C ALA A 238 -2.29 1.87 17.60
N GLU A 239 -2.99 2.81 16.96
CA GLU A 239 -4.42 3.03 17.20
C GLU A 239 -5.12 3.62 15.97
N TYR A 240 -6.32 3.13 15.70
CA TYR A 240 -7.17 3.71 14.65
C TYR A 240 -7.61 5.13 14.99
N GLN A 241 -7.49 6.02 14.03
CA GLN A 241 -8.02 7.37 14.15
C GLN A 241 -8.89 7.72 12.94
N ALA A 242 -10.21 7.64 13.08
CA ALA A 242 -11.18 7.83 12.01
C ALA A 242 -11.00 9.13 11.21
N THR A 243 -10.60 10.23 11.88
CA THR A 243 -10.37 11.52 11.22
C THR A 243 -9.12 11.49 10.35
N ALA A 244 -8.02 10.92 10.84
CA ALA A 244 -6.78 10.77 10.06
C ALA A 244 -6.97 9.79 8.90
N ASP A 245 -7.65 8.66 9.12
CA ASP A 245 -7.99 7.71 8.06
C ASP A 245 -8.78 8.40 6.94
N ARG A 246 -9.88 9.07 7.25
CA ARG A 246 -10.68 9.79 6.24
C ARG A 246 -9.89 10.87 5.51
N ARG A 247 -9.06 11.64 6.23
CA ARG A 247 -8.26 12.73 5.63
C ARG A 247 -7.15 12.17 4.73
N SER A 248 -6.46 11.12 5.17
CA SER A 248 -5.40 10.49 4.39
C SER A 248 -5.93 9.81 3.13
N TRP A 249 -7.11 9.17 3.22
CA TRP A 249 -7.81 8.62 2.06
C TRP A 249 -8.21 9.72 1.05
N ALA A 250 -8.70 10.86 1.53
CA ALA A 250 -9.02 11.99 0.68
C ALA A 250 -7.75 12.60 0.02
N ALA A 251 -6.65 12.71 0.75
CA ALA A 251 -5.37 13.16 0.22
C ALA A 251 -4.83 12.23 -0.88
N MET A 252 -4.87 10.91 -0.67
CA MET A 252 -4.53 9.94 -1.71
C MET A 252 -5.40 10.09 -2.96
N ARG A 253 -6.72 10.28 -2.80
CA ARG A 253 -7.63 10.45 -3.94
C ARG A 253 -7.34 11.72 -4.73
N ALA A 254 -7.02 12.82 -4.05
CA ALA A 254 -6.60 14.07 -4.70
C ALA A 254 -5.27 13.88 -5.46
N PHE A 255 -4.32 13.20 -4.86
CA PHE A 255 -3.06 12.83 -5.49
C PHE A 255 -3.27 11.94 -6.73
N PHE A 256 -4.17 10.95 -6.65
CA PHE A 256 -4.51 10.11 -7.80
C PHE A 256 -5.17 10.91 -8.94
N ALA A 257 -6.04 11.88 -8.61
CA ALA A 257 -6.62 12.76 -9.63
C ALA A 257 -5.53 13.59 -10.33
N GLU A 258 -4.48 13.98 -9.63
CA GLU A 258 -3.35 14.71 -10.20
C GLU A 258 -2.47 13.83 -11.11
N ILE A 259 -2.11 12.62 -10.65
CA ILE A 259 -1.14 11.78 -11.35
C ILE A 259 -1.73 10.96 -12.50
N PHE A 260 -3.05 10.78 -12.53
CA PHE A 260 -3.72 10.03 -13.59
C PHE A 260 -4.40 10.92 -14.65
N GLY A 261 -4.52 12.21 -14.41
CA GLY A 261 -5.04 13.22 -15.33
C GLY A 261 -6.54 13.20 -15.45
#